data_7ab9a6f8c06b2d8272c6762814fc9a5f
#
_entry.id   7ab9a6f8c06b2d8272c6762814fc9a5f
#
_cell.length_a   1.000
_cell.length_b   1.000
_cell.length_c   1.000
_cell.angle_alpha   90.00
_cell.angle_beta   90.00
_cell.angle_gamma   90.00
#
_symmetry.space_group_name_H-M   'P 1'
#
loop_
_entity.id
_entity.type
_entity.pdbx_description
1 polymer ?
#
loop_
_entity_poly.entity_id
_entity_poly.type
_entity_poly.pdbx_seq_one_letter_code
_entity_poly.pdbx_strand_id
1 'polypeptide(L)'
;MTATLHVIFGPSGAGKTTYAHAFARREKAVAFILDDWMARMFGPDMPDPIEYDWMIERVQRCEAQIWSVVAGCLAAGTSVILDIGLMRRADRDRVREIAAATELPLQFHFVTASAEARRARVAERNVVKGENFAIEVTPELFDFIEGVYETPGPGELDGAIISESA
;
A
#
# COMPACT_ATOMS: atom_id res chain seq x y z
N MET A 1 8.86 -22.02 -9.93
CA MET A 1 8.85 -21.29 -8.64
C MET A 1 7.40 -21.10 -8.26
N THR A 2 7.05 -21.26 -7.00
CA THR A 2 5.67 -21.05 -6.53
C THR A 2 5.38 -19.55 -6.50
N ALA A 3 4.21 -19.15 -7.05
CA ALA A 3 3.79 -17.75 -7.01
C ALA A 3 3.60 -17.27 -5.56
N THR A 4 4.06 -16.09 -5.25
CA THR A 4 4.05 -15.53 -3.91
C THR A 4 3.27 -14.21 -3.88
N LEU A 5 2.46 -14.04 -2.85
CA LEU A 5 1.82 -12.77 -2.51
C LEU A 5 2.79 -11.94 -1.65
N HIS A 6 3.37 -10.91 -2.24
CA HIS A 6 4.19 -9.93 -1.53
C HIS A 6 3.31 -8.76 -1.11
N VAL A 7 3.27 -8.45 0.18
CA VAL A 7 2.45 -7.37 0.73
C VAL A 7 3.32 -6.31 1.35
N ILE A 8 3.20 -5.09 0.86
CA ILE A 8 3.99 -3.95 1.31
C ILE A 8 3.17 -3.11 2.27
N PHE A 9 3.74 -2.78 3.40
CA PHE A 9 3.13 -1.88 4.37
C PHE A 9 4.18 -1.00 5.05
N GLY A 10 3.72 0.04 5.72
CA GLY A 10 4.56 1.02 6.39
C GLY A 10 3.89 2.39 6.46
N PRO A 11 4.45 3.34 7.19
CA PRO A 11 3.85 4.65 7.39
C PRO A 11 3.79 5.49 6.10
N SER A 12 3.00 6.55 6.12
CA SER A 12 2.89 7.49 5.00
C SER A 12 4.25 8.15 4.71
N GLY A 13 4.57 8.33 3.43
CA GLY A 13 5.84 8.93 2.99
C GLY A 13 7.08 8.03 3.09
N ALA A 14 6.93 6.76 3.52
CA ALA A 14 8.04 5.81 3.63
C ALA A 14 8.62 5.33 2.28
N GLY A 15 7.96 5.61 1.15
CA GLY A 15 8.43 5.17 -0.17
C GLY A 15 7.89 3.81 -0.63
N LYS A 16 6.78 3.35 -0.07
CA LYS A 16 6.16 2.05 -0.40
C LYS A 16 5.93 1.84 -1.89
N THR A 17 5.31 2.81 -2.56
CA THR A 17 4.99 2.72 -4.00
C THR A 17 6.27 2.62 -4.85
N THR A 18 7.29 3.42 -4.54
CA THR A 18 8.60 3.34 -5.21
C THR A 18 9.25 1.97 -5.01
N TYR A 19 9.21 1.46 -3.77
CA TYR A 19 9.70 0.13 -3.44
C TYR A 19 8.92 -0.95 -4.20
N ALA A 20 7.57 -0.86 -4.22
CA ALA A 20 6.69 -1.79 -4.92
C ALA A 20 7.05 -1.92 -6.40
N HIS A 21 7.19 -0.80 -7.10
CA HIS A 21 7.55 -0.79 -8.52
C HIS A 21 8.95 -1.35 -8.77
N ALA A 22 9.95 -0.99 -7.94
CA ALA A 22 11.31 -1.51 -8.06
C ALA A 22 11.36 -3.03 -7.84
N PHE A 23 10.66 -3.51 -6.80
CA PHE A 23 10.57 -4.93 -6.46
C PHE A 23 9.84 -5.71 -7.56
N ALA A 24 8.73 -5.18 -8.09
CA ALA A 24 7.96 -5.81 -9.17
C ALA A 24 8.81 -6.03 -10.42
N ARG A 25 9.59 -5.03 -10.82
CA ARG A 25 10.50 -5.15 -11.97
C ARG A 25 11.58 -6.21 -11.75
N ARG A 26 12.16 -6.25 -10.54
CA ARG A 26 13.21 -7.22 -10.20
C ARG A 26 12.69 -8.66 -10.19
N GLU A 27 11.54 -8.88 -9.58
CA GLU A 27 10.95 -10.22 -9.41
C GLU A 27 10.07 -10.65 -10.60
N LYS A 28 9.86 -9.77 -11.59
CA LYS A 28 8.93 -9.98 -12.72
C LYS A 28 7.51 -10.29 -12.24
N ALA A 29 7.08 -9.59 -11.21
CA ALA A 29 5.77 -9.71 -10.57
C ALA A 29 4.83 -8.59 -11.02
N VAL A 30 3.53 -8.78 -10.81
CA VAL A 30 2.51 -7.75 -11.07
C VAL A 30 2.28 -6.93 -9.81
N ALA A 31 2.41 -5.61 -9.92
CA ALA A 31 2.13 -4.70 -8.79
C ALA A 31 0.69 -4.17 -8.85
N PHE A 32 0.01 -4.23 -7.72
CA PHE A 32 -1.28 -3.61 -7.48
C PHE A 32 -1.12 -2.55 -6.39
N ILE A 33 -1.32 -1.29 -6.77
CA ILE A 33 -1.19 -0.13 -5.90
C ILE A 33 -2.54 0.55 -5.84
N LEU A 34 -3.18 0.53 -4.68
CA LEU A 34 -4.53 1.04 -4.50
C LEU A 34 -4.64 2.53 -4.86
N ASP A 35 -3.66 3.33 -4.44
CA ASP A 35 -3.65 4.77 -4.71
C ASP A 35 -3.61 5.08 -6.22
N ASP A 36 -2.85 4.29 -7.01
CA ASP A 36 -2.81 4.44 -8.46
C ASP A 36 -4.16 4.11 -9.10
N TRP A 37 -4.82 3.06 -8.61
CA TRP A 37 -6.15 2.68 -9.09
C TRP A 37 -7.18 3.73 -8.73
N MET A 38 -7.16 4.21 -7.49
CA MET A 38 -8.07 5.28 -7.03
C MET A 38 -7.90 6.54 -7.87
N ALA A 39 -6.67 6.98 -8.07
CA ALA A 39 -6.38 8.18 -8.85
C ALA A 39 -6.84 8.06 -10.31
N ARG A 40 -6.60 6.93 -10.96
CA ARG A 40 -6.96 6.72 -12.37
C ARG A 40 -8.45 6.50 -12.59
N MET A 41 -9.12 5.75 -11.70
CA MET A 41 -10.52 5.38 -11.88
C MET A 41 -11.47 6.44 -11.35
N PHE A 42 -11.13 7.13 -10.28
CA PHE A 42 -12.03 8.04 -9.55
C PHE A 42 -11.49 9.46 -9.36
N GLY A 43 -10.22 9.70 -9.68
CA GLY A 43 -9.65 11.06 -9.59
C GLY A 43 -10.46 12.12 -10.33
N PRO A 44 -10.89 11.87 -11.60
CA PRO A 44 -11.71 12.84 -12.34
C PRO A 44 -13.05 13.19 -11.71
N ASP A 45 -13.62 12.27 -10.92
CA ASP A 45 -14.94 12.40 -10.30
C ASP A 45 -14.86 12.72 -8.80
N MET A 46 -13.65 13.02 -8.30
CA MET A 46 -13.43 13.30 -6.88
C MET A 46 -14.09 14.61 -6.48
N PRO A 47 -14.98 14.59 -5.45
CA PRO A 47 -15.61 15.82 -4.97
C PRO A 47 -14.59 16.75 -4.30
N ASP A 48 -14.82 18.04 -4.38
CA ASP A 48 -14.04 19.06 -3.67
C ASP A 48 -15.01 19.92 -2.82
N PRO A 49 -14.94 19.83 -1.48
CA PRO A 49 -13.99 19.04 -0.68
C PRO A 49 -14.26 17.53 -0.76
N ILE A 50 -13.21 16.73 -0.49
CA ILE A 50 -13.32 15.26 -0.48
C ILE A 50 -14.27 14.81 0.62
N GLU A 51 -15.27 14.01 0.26
CA GLU A 51 -16.21 13.40 1.20
C GLU A 51 -15.70 12.03 1.66
N TYR A 52 -15.67 11.83 2.97
CA TYR A 52 -15.13 10.60 3.57
C TYR A 52 -15.88 9.34 3.09
N ASP A 53 -17.20 9.33 3.13
CA ASP A 53 -18.02 8.18 2.73
C ASP A 53 -17.85 7.86 1.24
N TRP A 54 -17.76 8.89 0.40
CA TRP A 54 -17.49 8.75 -1.02
C TRP A 54 -16.13 8.05 -1.26
N MET A 55 -15.11 8.47 -0.52
CA MET A 55 -13.77 7.89 -0.64
C MET A 55 -13.73 6.42 -0.18
N ILE A 56 -14.29 6.13 1.00
CA ILE A 56 -14.28 4.77 1.57
C ILE A 56 -15.02 3.78 0.68
N GLU A 57 -16.17 4.15 0.13
CA GLU A 57 -16.91 3.26 -0.78
C GLU A 57 -16.08 2.86 -2.00
N ARG A 58 -15.33 3.79 -2.58
CA ARG A 58 -14.49 3.53 -3.77
C ARG A 58 -13.25 2.75 -3.42
N VAL A 59 -12.62 3.04 -2.30
CA VAL A 59 -11.51 2.22 -1.77
C VAL A 59 -11.94 0.78 -1.61
N GLN A 60 -13.09 0.50 -1.00
CA GLN A 60 -13.60 -0.86 -0.81
C GLN A 60 -13.87 -1.57 -2.15
N ARG A 61 -14.44 -0.87 -3.12
CA ARG A 61 -14.68 -1.43 -4.47
C ARG A 61 -13.37 -1.73 -5.19
N CYS A 62 -12.40 -0.80 -5.16
CA CYS A 62 -11.07 -1.01 -5.72
C CYS A 62 -10.38 -2.21 -5.07
N GLU A 63 -10.38 -2.26 -3.74
CA GLU A 63 -9.75 -3.33 -2.98
C GLU A 63 -10.35 -4.70 -3.33
N ALA A 64 -11.68 -4.80 -3.37
CA ALA A 64 -12.37 -6.03 -3.75
C ALA A 64 -11.98 -6.49 -5.18
N GLN A 65 -11.91 -5.55 -6.13
CA GLN A 65 -11.49 -5.86 -7.49
C GLN A 65 -10.01 -6.26 -7.56
N ILE A 66 -9.13 -5.57 -6.84
CA ILE A 66 -7.71 -5.92 -6.75
C ILE A 66 -7.56 -7.37 -6.24
N TRP A 67 -8.24 -7.74 -5.15
CA TRP A 67 -8.18 -9.10 -4.61
C TRP A 67 -8.65 -10.15 -5.62
N SER A 68 -9.70 -9.86 -6.40
CA SER A 68 -10.17 -10.76 -7.46
C SER A 68 -9.11 -11.01 -8.53
N VAL A 69 -8.41 -9.94 -8.97
CA VAL A 69 -7.36 -10.05 -9.98
C VAL A 69 -6.09 -10.71 -9.41
N VAL A 70 -5.73 -10.40 -8.17
CA VAL A 70 -4.62 -11.03 -7.44
C VAL A 70 -4.79 -12.54 -7.38
N ALA A 71 -5.99 -13.02 -7.03
CA ALA A 71 -6.29 -14.46 -7.01
C ALA A 71 -6.05 -15.11 -8.38
N GLY A 72 -6.47 -14.45 -9.46
CA GLY A 72 -6.24 -14.91 -10.83
C GLY A 72 -4.75 -14.97 -11.21
N CYS A 73 -3.97 -13.93 -10.85
CA CYS A 73 -2.54 -13.89 -11.11
C CYS A 73 -1.80 -15.04 -10.41
N LEU A 74 -2.09 -15.23 -9.11
CA LEU A 74 -1.48 -16.29 -8.32
C LEU A 74 -1.84 -17.69 -8.83
N ALA A 75 -3.11 -17.90 -9.21
CA ALA A 75 -3.56 -19.14 -9.82
C ALA A 75 -2.86 -19.41 -11.17
N ALA A 76 -2.52 -18.36 -11.92
CA ALA A 76 -1.74 -18.44 -13.15
C ALA A 76 -0.22 -18.60 -12.92
N GLY A 77 0.23 -18.73 -11.68
CA GLY A 77 1.66 -18.89 -11.34
C GLY A 77 2.46 -17.57 -11.35
N THR A 78 1.78 -16.42 -11.35
CA THR A 78 2.42 -15.10 -11.36
C THR A 78 2.43 -14.51 -9.96
N SER A 79 3.62 -14.18 -9.44
CA SER A 79 3.75 -13.47 -8.17
C SER A 79 3.18 -12.05 -8.24
N VAL A 80 2.66 -11.59 -7.11
CA VAL A 80 1.97 -10.31 -6.99
C VAL A 80 2.58 -9.48 -5.88
N ILE A 81 2.60 -8.17 -6.09
CA ILE A 81 2.96 -7.19 -5.08
C ILE A 81 1.74 -6.32 -4.80
N LEU A 82 1.38 -6.22 -3.53
CA LEU A 82 0.18 -5.54 -3.07
C LEU A 82 0.54 -4.38 -2.14
N ASP A 83 0.18 -3.16 -2.52
CA ASP A 83 0.25 -1.94 -1.70
C ASP A 83 -1.16 -1.35 -1.59
N ILE A 84 -1.87 -1.67 -0.50
CA ILE A 84 -3.28 -1.30 -0.27
C ILE A 84 -3.51 -0.51 1.03
N GLY A 85 -2.46 0.11 1.56
CA GLY A 85 -2.60 1.01 2.70
C GLY A 85 -2.97 0.31 4.00
N LEU A 86 -2.23 -0.70 4.42
CA LEU A 86 -2.45 -1.44 5.68
C LEU A 86 -2.03 -0.61 6.90
N MET A 87 -2.90 0.30 7.31
CA MET A 87 -2.62 1.28 8.37
C MET A 87 -2.66 0.68 9.77
N ARG A 88 -3.56 -0.27 10.00
CA ARG A 88 -3.82 -0.86 11.30
C ARG A 88 -3.36 -2.32 11.36
N ARG A 89 -3.14 -2.80 12.57
CA ARG A 89 -2.86 -4.22 12.80
C ARG A 89 -3.97 -5.11 12.24
N ALA A 90 -5.23 -4.74 12.47
CA ALA A 90 -6.37 -5.49 11.95
C ALA A 90 -6.34 -5.67 10.43
N ASP A 91 -5.89 -4.65 9.67
CA ASP A 91 -5.76 -4.73 8.22
C ASP A 91 -4.70 -5.78 7.83
N ARG A 92 -3.57 -5.79 8.54
CA ARG A 92 -2.49 -6.76 8.31
C ARG A 92 -2.88 -8.18 8.72
N ASP A 93 -3.61 -8.33 9.82
CA ASP A 93 -4.13 -9.63 10.29
C ASP A 93 -5.12 -10.20 9.28
N ARG A 94 -6.03 -9.37 8.73
CA ARG A 94 -6.95 -9.78 7.65
C ARG A 94 -6.22 -10.35 6.44
N VAL A 95 -5.11 -9.74 6.03
CA VAL A 95 -4.30 -10.27 4.91
C VAL A 95 -3.70 -11.63 5.26
N ARG A 96 -3.23 -11.83 6.50
CA ARG A 96 -2.72 -13.13 6.97
C ARG A 96 -3.81 -14.20 6.93
N GLU A 97 -5.03 -13.85 7.37
CA GLU A 97 -6.18 -14.75 7.36
C GLU A 97 -6.55 -15.17 5.95
N ILE A 98 -6.60 -14.23 5.00
CA ILE A 98 -6.88 -14.53 3.59
C ILE A 98 -5.80 -15.47 3.02
N ALA A 99 -4.53 -15.17 3.24
CA ALA A 99 -3.44 -16.00 2.75
C ALA A 99 -3.46 -17.41 3.37
N ALA A 100 -3.74 -17.52 4.66
CA ALA A 100 -3.86 -18.80 5.35
C ALA A 100 -5.05 -19.63 4.84
N ALA A 101 -6.21 -19.01 4.65
CA ALA A 101 -7.42 -19.68 4.14
C ALA A 101 -7.27 -20.19 2.70
N THR A 102 -6.39 -19.58 1.92
CA THR A 102 -6.15 -19.91 0.51
C THR A 102 -4.80 -20.62 0.28
N GLU A 103 -4.09 -20.96 1.35
CA GLU A 103 -2.76 -21.61 1.33
C GLU A 103 -1.75 -20.87 0.43
N LEU A 104 -1.88 -19.55 0.31
CA LEU A 104 -1.00 -18.72 -0.50
C LEU A 104 0.32 -18.42 0.23
N PRO A 105 1.47 -18.63 -0.43
CA PRO A 105 2.74 -18.12 0.09
C PRO A 105 2.69 -16.60 0.27
N LEU A 106 2.81 -16.14 1.52
CA LEU A 106 2.73 -14.75 1.90
C LEU A 106 4.10 -14.24 2.37
N GLN A 107 4.54 -13.11 1.85
CA GLN A 107 5.72 -12.39 2.30
C GLN A 107 5.37 -10.93 2.58
N PHE A 108 5.50 -10.50 3.83
CA PHE A 108 5.39 -9.09 4.19
C PHE A 108 6.69 -8.34 3.96
N HIS A 109 6.55 -7.07 3.52
CA HIS A 109 7.64 -6.12 3.38
C HIS A 109 7.29 -4.86 4.19
N PHE A 110 8.05 -4.60 5.23
CA PHE A 110 7.91 -3.38 6.02
C PHE A 110 8.86 -2.31 5.48
N VAL A 111 8.28 -1.28 4.85
CA VAL A 111 9.03 -0.13 4.32
C VAL A 111 8.87 1.03 5.28
N THR A 112 9.99 1.53 5.80
CA THR A 112 9.99 2.61 6.80
C THR A 112 11.05 3.67 6.50
N ALA A 113 10.89 4.83 7.11
CA ALA A 113 11.86 5.93 7.14
C ALA A 113 11.59 6.79 8.39
N SER A 114 12.53 7.65 8.76
CA SER A 114 12.34 8.58 9.86
C SER A 114 11.13 9.50 9.61
N ALA A 115 10.46 9.95 10.65
CA ALA A 115 9.32 10.86 10.53
C ALA A 115 9.69 12.15 9.78
N GLU A 116 10.89 12.66 10.02
CA GLU A 116 11.42 13.86 9.35
C GLU A 116 11.57 13.64 7.83
N ALA A 117 12.21 12.54 7.41
CA ALA A 117 12.37 12.20 6.01
C ALA A 117 11.01 12.00 5.32
N ARG A 118 10.06 11.36 6.00
CA ARG A 118 8.71 11.13 5.47
C ARG A 118 7.94 12.44 5.26
N ARG A 119 8.00 13.38 6.21
CA ARG A 119 7.39 14.71 6.08
C ARG A 119 7.99 15.49 4.91
N ALA A 120 9.32 15.50 4.79
CA ALA A 120 10.01 16.17 3.69
C ALA A 120 9.57 15.62 2.32
N ARG A 121 9.50 14.30 2.18
CA ARG A 121 9.07 13.63 0.92
C ARG A 121 7.62 13.93 0.57
N VAL A 122 6.73 13.95 1.56
CA VAL A 122 5.32 14.29 1.33
C VAL A 122 5.19 15.74 0.89
N ALA A 123 5.91 16.67 1.52
CA ALA A 123 5.93 18.07 1.11
C ALA A 123 6.47 18.25 -0.32
N GLU A 124 7.60 17.60 -0.65
CA GLU A 124 8.16 17.63 -2.00
C GLU A 124 7.18 17.06 -3.05
N ARG A 125 6.53 15.93 -2.75
CA ARG A 125 5.52 15.32 -3.63
C ARG A 125 4.35 16.24 -3.92
N ASN A 126 3.88 17.01 -2.94
CA ASN A 126 2.83 18.00 -3.10
C ASN A 126 3.23 19.12 -4.07
N VAL A 127 4.51 19.49 -4.10
CA VAL A 127 5.04 20.53 -4.99
C VAL A 127 5.25 20.00 -6.42
N VAL A 128 5.92 18.84 -6.53
CA VAL A 128 6.32 18.29 -7.83
C VAL A 128 5.15 17.65 -8.58
N LYS A 129 4.16 17.11 -7.87
CA LYS A 129 2.97 16.43 -8.43
C LYS A 129 3.33 15.43 -9.55
N GLY A 130 4.39 14.62 -9.29
CA GLY A 130 4.88 13.60 -10.23
C GLY A 130 3.97 12.37 -10.34
N GLU A 131 4.48 11.32 -10.96
CA GLU A 131 3.71 10.09 -11.28
C GLU A 131 3.02 9.42 -10.08
N ASN A 132 3.58 9.57 -8.88
CA ASN A 132 3.03 8.99 -7.64
C ASN A 132 2.14 9.97 -6.84
N PHE A 133 1.72 11.07 -7.47
CA PHE A 133 0.84 12.04 -6.82
C PHE A 133 -0.62 11.63 -7.03
N ALA A 134 -1.28 11.20 -5.97
CA ALA A 134 -2.71 10.87 -5.98
C ALA A 134 -3.56 12.03 -5.44
N ILE A 135 -3.23 12.50 -4.24
CA ILE A 135 -3.88 13.64 -3.58
C ILE A 135 -2.84 14.48 -2.83
N GLU A 136 -3.15 15.73 -2.61
CA GLU A 136 -2.35 16.59 -1.75
C GLU A 136 -2.51 16.18 -0.29
N VAL A 137 -1.39 15.94 0.38
CA VAL A 137 -1.35 15.60 1.81
C VAL A 137 -0.83 16.81 2.58
N THR A 138 -1.75 17.60 3.15
CA THR A 138 -1.38 18.75 3.98
C THR A 138 -0.68 18.30 5.27
N PRO A 139 0.03 19.18 5.99
CA PRO A 139 0.63 18.84 7.28
C PRO A 139 -0.38 18.27 8.29
N GLU A 140 -1.59 18.84 8.33
CA GLU A 140 -2.66 18.40 9.23
C GLU A 140 -3.15 17.00 8.86
N LEU A 141 -3.30 16.72 7.56
CA LEU A 141 -3.67 15.39 7.06
C LEU A 141 -2.55 14.37 7.34
N PHE A 142 -1.29 14.78 7.18
CA PHE A 142 -0.15 13.92 7.54
C PHE A 142 -0.18 13.55 9.02
N ASP A 143 -0.40 14.51 9.93
CA ASP A 143 -0.48 14.27 11.37
C ASP A 143 -1.67 13.39 11.75
N PHE A 144 -2.81 13.58 11.08
CA PHE A 144 -3.97 12.70 11.24
C PHE A 144 -3.65 11.25 10.83
N ILE A 145 -3.02 11.06 9.67
CA ILE A 145 -2.62 9.74 9.17
C ILE A 145 -1.62 9.07 10.11
N GLU A 146 -0.64 9.83 10.64
CA GLU A 146 0.31 9.32 11.65
C GLU A 146 -0.42 8.87 12.93
N GLY A 147 -1.44 9.59 13.35
CA GLY A 147 -2.24 9.23 14.53
C GLY A 147 -3.09 7.98 14.34
N VAL A 148 -3.44 7.64 13.09
CA VAL A 148 -4.22 6.43 12.75
C VAL A 148 -3.31 5.22 12.49
N TYR A 149 -2.06 5.46 12.10
CA TYR A 149 -1.12 4.39 11.77
C TYR A 149 -0.68 3.64 13.03
N GLU A 150 -0.91 2.33 13.05
CA GLU A 150 -0.45 1.45 14.11
C GLU A 150 0.91 0.85 13.74
N THR A 151 1.96 1.30 14.42
CA THR A 151 3.32 0.76 14.25
C THR A 151 3.32 -0.75 14.55
N PRO A 152 3.89 -1.58 13.64
CA PRO A 152 3.91 -3.01 13.86
C PRO A 152 4.75 -3.38 15.10
N GLY A 153 4.23 -4.31 15.91
CA GLY A 153 4.98 -4.90 17.00
C GLY A 153 6.04 -5.91 16.50
N PRO A 154 7.01 -6.28 17.36
CA PRO A 154 8.08 -7.21 16.99
C PRO A 154 7.57 -8.51 16.38
N GLY A 155 6.54 -9.13 16.95
CA GLY A 155 5.94 -10.37 16.43
C GLY A 155 5.24 -10.23 15.07
N GLU A 156 4.86 -9.01 14.67
CA GLU A 156 4.31 -8.77 13.34
C GLU A 156 5.40 -8.70 12.25
N LEU A 157 6.64 -8.44 12.66
CA LEU A 157 7.80 -8.33 11.77
C LEU A 157 8.57 -9.64 11.64
N ASP A 158 8.16 -10.70 12.36
CA ASP A 158 8.78 -12.00 12.24
C ASP A 158 8.65 -12.53 10.81
N GLY A 159 9.78 -12.79 10.16
CA GLY A 159 9.85 -13.20 8.76
C GLY A 159 9.57 -12.11 7.73
N ALA A 160 9.29 -10.87 8.14
CA ALA A 160 9.12 -9.76 7.21
C ALA A 160 10.47 -9.27 6.65
N ILE A 161 10.45 -8.84 5.40
CA ILE A 161 11.58 -8.10 4.80
C ILE A 161 11.47 -6.65 5.24
N ILE A 162 12.51 -6.14 5.90
CA ILE A 162 12.52 -4.75 6.37
C ILE A 162 13.39 -3.92 5.42
N SER A 163 12.81 -2.83 4.91
CA SER A 163 13.48 -1.84 4.06
C SER A 163 13.39 -0.47 4.72
N GLU A 164 14.52 0.02 5.18
CA GLU A 164 14.63 1.38 5.72
C GLU A 164 15.27 2.28 4.67
N SER A 165 14.54 3.32 4.29
CA SER A 165 15.03 4.30 3.33
C SER A 165 15.55 5.55 4.05
N ALA A 166 16.73 6.00 3.63
CA ALA A 166 17.39 7.19 4.17
C ALA A 166 16.57 8.48 3.95
#